data_74f3f05a98e71000ce046d4111823552
#
_entry.id   74f3f05a98e71000ce046d4111823552
#
_cell.length_a   1.000
_cell.length_b   1.000
_cell.length_c   1.000
_cell.angle_alpha   90.00
_cell.angle_beta   90.00
_cell.angle_gamma   90.00
#
_symmetry.space_group_name_H-M   'P 1'
#
loop_
_entity.id
_entity.type
_entity.pdbx_description
1 polymer ?
#
loop_
_entity_poly.entity_id
_entity_poly.type
_entity_poly.pdbx_seq_one_letter_code
_entity_poly.pdbx_strand_id
1 'polypeptide(L)'
;MSPPKPFPILRLPFLAIEEVFKAMDPIEIINFSMISKRTKEIGKRMSFYSNYAIELYVHEMPEIRLHGTKDVVSSFYVMTSDKEMDGKIEEKEWGRYIIRKVFKYDPIDEWKQWFKYVMEIFRKQAIDVLTMTLTTFVDQNVSIIDFLKSNVKSVDRCSLYQRDEQINVDKHTAYLLDNVKINSELCYDAYINNDDFNPKIPKSLQELRIYNSKWIEYERLLEIDCKSVILKNNPISNKEWNVFVKKWRVMETNQNVEYLELD
;
A
#
# COMPACT_ATOMS: atom_id res chain seq x y z
N MET A 1 36.22 1.30 -33.78
CA MET A 1 36.39 1.97 -32.51
C MET A 1 36.12 0.98 -31.39
N SER A 2 37.05 0.77 -30.48
CA SER A 2 36.77 -0.06 -29.28
C SER A 2 35.70 0.61 -28.42
N PRO A 3 34.76 -0.13 -27.83
CA PRO A 3 33.75 0.46 -26.94
C PRO A 3 34.44 1.19 -25.77
N PRO A 4 33.89 2.32 -25.34
CA PRO A 4 34.48 3.08 -24.23
C PRO A 4 34.55 2.18 -22.99
N LYS A 5 35.69 2.23 -22.27
CA LYS A 5 35.86 1.44 -21.04
C LYS A 5 34.82 1.90 -20.01
N PRO A 6 34.09 0.96 -19.36
CA PRO A 6 33.08 1.30 -18.38
C PRO A 6 33.72 2.11 -17.22
N PHE A 7 33.04 3.16 -16.79
CA PHE A 7 33.51 4.02 -15.71
C PHE A 7 33.45 3.24 -14.38
N PRO A 8 34.57 3.19 -13.61
CA PRO A 8 34.65 2.38 -12.40
C PRO A 8 34.02 3.09 -11.18
N ILE A 9 32.69 3.23 -11.17
CA ILE A 9 31.91 3.97 -10.15
C ILE A 9 32.28 3.53 -8.71
N LEU A 10 32.58 2.24 -8.50
CA LEU A 10 32.91 1.67 -7.19
C LEU A 10 34.32 2.06 -6.67
N ARG A 11 35.10 2.79 -7.47
CA ARG A 11 36.39 3.35 -7.07
C ARG A 11 36.30 4.81 -6.60
N LEU A 12 35.13 5.43 -6.74
CA LEU A 12 34.89 6.77 -6.25
C LEU A 12 34.84 6.81 -4.71
N PRO A 13 35.15 7.95 -4.08
CA PRO A 13 34.80 8.18 -2.68
C PRO A 13 33.28 8.02 -2.44
N PHE A 14 32.89 7.57 -1.25
CA PHE A 14 31.49 7.27 -0.95
C PHE A 14 30.54 8.44 -1.24
N LEU A 15 30.91 9.66 -0.87
CA LEU A 15 30.10 10.86 -1.15
C LEU A 15 29.86 11.07 -2.65
N ALA A 16 30.87 10.82 -3.50
CA ALA A 16 30.71 10.92 -4.95
C ALA A 16 29.81 9.81 -5.50
N ILE A 17 29.88 8.61 -4.93
CA ILE A 17 28.94 7.52 -5.26
C ILE A 17 27.50 7.94 -4.88
N GLU A 18 27.30 8.54 -3.70
CA GLU A 18 25.98 9.00 -3.26
C GLU A 18 25.39 10.06 -4.20
N GLU A 19 26.19 11.00 -4.69
CA GLU A 19 25.74 11.99 -5.68
C GLU A 19 25.34 11.33 -7.02
N VAL A 20 26.07 10.30 -7.46
CA VAL A 20 25.67 9.53 -8.64
C VAL A 20 24.34 8.81 -8.41
N PHE A 21 24.15 8.22 -7.23
CA PHE A 21 22.89 7.52 -6.90
C PHE A 21 21.69 8.49 -6.78
N LYS A 22 21.91 9.73 -6.33
CA LYS A 22 20.86 10.76 -6.32
C LYS A 22 20.40 11.16 -7.73
N ALA A 23 21.28 11.01 -8.73
CA ALA A 23 20.93 11.25 -10.13
C ALA A 23 20.24 10.06 -10.81
N MET A 24 20.26 8.88 -10.18
CA MET A 24 19.59 7.66 -10.67
C MET A 24 18.13 7.65 -10.26
N ASP A 25 17.27 7.10 -11.11
CA ASP A 25 15.92 6.72 -10.71
C ASP A 25 15.94 5.45 -9.82
N PRO A 26 14.87 5.17 -9.06
CA PRO A 26 14.79 3.99 -8.21
C PRO A 26 15.01 2.65 -8.93
N ILE A 27 14.59 2.54 -10.19
CA ILE A 27 14.79 1.31 -10.99
C ILE A 27 16.27 1.13 -11.33
N GLU A 28 16.96 2.21 -11.68
CA GLU A 28 18.40 2.20 -11.94
C GLU A 28 19.18 1.81 -10.67
N ILE A 29 18.80 2.35 -9.51
CA ILE A 29 19.38 2.00 -8.21
C ILE A 29 19.23 0.51 -7.93
N ILE A 30 18.02 -0.05 -8.13
CA ILE A 30 17.75 -1.47 -7.94
C ILE A 30 18.56 -2.31 -8.92
N ASN A 31 18.54 -1.99 -10.22
CA ASN A 31 19.32 -2.70 -11.23
C ASN A 31 20.82 -2.69 -10.91
N PHE A 32 21.35 -1.53 -10.50
CA PHE A 32 22.74 -1.44 -10.07
C PHE A 32 23.04 -2.32 -8.87
N SER A 33 22.14 -2.36 -7.90
CA SER A 33 22.31 -3.19 -6.71
C SER A 33 22.30 -4.69 -6.99
N MET A 34 21.71 -5.14 -8.11
CA MET A 34 21.67 -6.54 -8.54
C MET A 34 22.97 -7.02 -9.19
N ILE A 35 23.86 -6.14 -9.63
CA ILE A 35 25.09 -6.50 -10.35
C ILE A 35 26.01 -7.37 -9.50
N SER A 36 26.13 -7.09 -8.20
CA SER A 36 27.01 -7.83 -7.29
C SER A 36 26.64 -7.62 -5.80
N LYS A 37 27.16 -8.49 -4.92
CA LYS A 37 27.03 -8.29 -3.47
C LYS A 37 27.58 -6.94 -3.02
N ARG A 38 28.69 -6.46 -3.63
CA ARG A 38 29.31 -5.18 -3.28
C ARG A 38 28.44 -3.99 -3.69
N THR A 39 27.84 -4.01 -4.88
CA THR A 39 26.91 -2.98 -5.33
C THR A 39 25.65 -2.93 -4.47
N LYS A 40 25.15 -4.10 -4.06
CA LYS A 40 24.02 -4.24 -3.14
C LYS A 40 24.29 -3.56 -1.79
N GLU A 41 25.43 -3.85 -1.18
CA GLU A 41 25.81 -3.26 0.11
C GLU A 41 26.06 -1.74 0.01
N ILE A 42 26.58 -1.26 -1.11
CA ILE A 42 26.70 0.18 -1.36
C ILE A 42 25.31 0.80 -1.50
N GLY A 43 24.44 0.21 -2.33
CA GLY A 43 23.06 0.68 -2.49
C GLY A 43 22.35 0.85 -1.15
N LYS A 44 22.43 -0.12 -0.25
CA LYS A 44 21.80 -0.05 1.08
C LYS A 44 22.26 1.11 1.97
N ARG A 45 23.38 1.77 1.67
CA ARG A 45 23.98 2.82 2.53
C ARG A 45 23.54 4.22 2.17
N MET A 46 22.75 4.41 1.11
CA MET A 46 22.35 5.73 0.65
C MET A 46 21.45 6.43 1.68
N SER A 47 21.72 7.68 1.98
CA SER A 47 21.03 8.43 3.03
C SER A 47 19.67 9.01 2.59
N PHE A 48 19.49 9.22 1.29
CA PHE A 48 18.31 9.92 0.74
C PHE A 48 17.07 9.04 0.56
N TYR A 49 17.11 7.77 0.94
CA TYR A 49 15.96 6.84 0.80
C TYR A 49 14.73 7.22 1.62
N SER A 50 14.88 8.08 2.61
CA SER A 50 13.75 8.69 3.32
C SER A 50 12.85 9.54 2.41
N ASN A 51 13.38 9.99 1.26
CA ASN A 51 12.61 10.77 0.28
C ASN A 51 11.69 9.90 -0.59
N TYR A 52 11.68 8.59 -0.40
CA TYR A 52 10.80 7.69 -1.14
C TYR A 52 9.73 7.10 -0.23
N ALA A 53 8.48 7.22 -0.65
CA ALA A 53 7.36 6.42 -0.15
C ALA A 53 7.26 5.12 -0.95
N ILE A 54 6.93 4.02 -0.28
CA ILE A 54 6.69 2.72 -0.92
C ILE A 54 5.21 2.45 -0.90
N GLU A 55 4.63 2.28 -2.09
CA GLU A 55 3.22 2.02 -2.27
C GLU A 55 3.03 0.70 -3.00
N LEU A 56 2.12 -0.11 -2.52
CA LEU A 56 1.76 -1.42 -3.08
C LEU A 56 0.35 -1.40 -3.64
N TYR A 57 0.21 -1.85 -4.86
CA TYR A 57 -1.09 -1.99 -5.53
C TYR A 57 -1.26 -3.44 -5.97
N VAL A 58 -2.29 -4.10 -5.45
CA VAL A 58 -2.67 -5.47 -5.79
C VAL A 58 -4.00 -5.42 -6.54
N HIS A 59 -3.89 -5.35 -7.85
CA HIS A 59 -4.99 -5.35 -8.81
C HIS A 59 -4.58 -6.19 -10.04
N GLU A 60 -5.27 -6.13 -11.17
CA GLU A 60 -5.03 -6.98 -12.36
C GLU A 60 -3.56 -7.01 -12.79
N MET A 61 -2.86 -5.90 -12.62
CA MET A 61 -1.41 -5.79 -12.84
C MET A 61 -0.77 -5.31 -11.54
N PRO A 62 -0.29 -6.20 -10.67
CA PRO A 62 0.30 -5.81 -9.39
C PRO A 62 1.45 -4.82 -9.56
N GLU A 63 1.49 -3.79 -8.72
CA GLU A 63 2.47 -2.73 -8.83
C GLU A 63 3.23 -2.51 -7.52
N ILE A 64 4.50 -2.12 -7.67
CA ILE A 64 5.32 -1.56 -6.60
C ILE A 64 5.73 -0.17 -7.05
N ARG A 65 5.29 0.85 -6.33
CA ARG A 65 5.60 2.24 -6.63
C ARG A 65 6.59 2.78 -5.61
N LEU A 66 7.66 3.35 -6.10
CA LEU A 66 8.63 4.12 -5.33
C LEU A 66 8.36 5.59 -5.64
N HIS A 67 7.53 6.19 -4.80
CA HIS A 67 7.08 7.56 -5.00
C HIS A 67 8.08 8.53 -4.39
N GLY A 68 8.73 9.33 -5.26
CA GLY A 68 9.68 10.35 -4.82
C GLY A 68 8.97 11.58 -4.25
N THR A 69 9.49 12.11 -3.17
CA THR A 69 9.08 13.39 -2.60
C THR A 69 10.09 14.48 -2.96
N LYS A 70 9.70 15.75 -2.90
CA LYS A 70 10.61 16.89 -3.12
C LYS A 70 11.34 16.84 -4.47
N ASP A 71 10.60 16.71 -5.57
CA ASP A 71 11.12 16.69 -6.95
C ASP A 71 11.99 15.49 -7.33
N VAL A 72 12.02 14.44 -6.50
CA VAL A 72 12.69 13.20 -6.83
C VAL A 72 11.84 12.38 -7.81
N VAL A 73 12.48 11.72 -8.77
CA VAL A 73 11.81 10.89 -9.79
C VAL A 73 11.13 9.69 -9.11
N SER A 74 9.89 9.44 -9.47
CA SER A 74 9.14 8.26 -9.03
C SER A 74 9.29 7.13 -10.06
N SER A 75 9.33 5.89 -9.58
CA SER A 75 9.43 4.72 -10.45
C SER A 75 8.41 3.67 -10.07
N PHE A 76 7.75 3.08 -11.07
CA PHE A 76 6.73 2.07 -10.90
C PHE A 76 7.14 0.78 -11.58
N TYR A 77 7.14 -0.32 -10.83
CA TYR A 77 7.21 -1.68 -11.37
C TYR A 77 5.81 -2.22 -11.51
N VAL A 78 5.42 -2.56 -12.73
CA VAL A 78 4.11 -3.12 -13.06
C VAL A 78 4.31 -4.56 -13.52
N MET A 79 3.79 -5.53 -12.77
CA MET A 79 3.82 -6.95 -13.14
C MET A 79 2.65 -7.26 -14.07
N THR A 80 2.94 -7.90 -15.20
CA THR A 80 1.91 -8.22 -16.20
C THR A 80 2.01 -9.67 -16.66
N SER A 81 0.89 -10.29 -16.94
CA SER A 81 0.80 -11.58 -17.63
C SER A 81 0.79 -11.45 -19.16
N ASP A 82 0.78 -10.21 -19.68
CA ASP A 82 0.85 -9.94 -21.11
C ASP A 82 2.31 -9.86 -21.58
N LYS A 83 2.73 -10.85 -22.37
CA LYS A 83 4.09 -10.95 -22.91
C LYS A 83 4.46 -9.79 -23.83
N GLU A 84 3.49 -9.18 -24.52
CA GLU A 84 3.75 -8.05 -25.43
C GLU A 84 4.10 -6.76 -24.67
N MET A 85 3.81 -6.73 -23.38
CA MET A 85 4.14 -5.60 -22.51
C MET A 85 5.53 -5.70 -21.87
N ASP A 86 6.23 -6.83 -22.03
CA ASP A 86 7.54 -7.04 -21.39
C ASP A 86 8.58 -6.00 -21.80
N GLY A 87 9.25 -5.45 -20.81
CA GLY A 87 10.32 -4.47 -21.01
C GLY A 87 9.86 -3.09 -21.50
N LYS A 88 8.55 -2.86 -21.69
CA LYS A 88 8.05 -1.52 -22.06
C LYS A 88 8.31 -0.53 -20.92
N ILE A 89 8.87 0.60 -21.28
CA ILE A 89 9.11 1.74 -20.37
C ILE A 89 8.22 2.88 -20.86
N GLU A 90 7.43 3.43 -19.97
CA GLU A 90 6.61 4.62 -20.22
C GLU A 90 7.11 5.75 -19.32
N GLU A 91 7.47 6.87 -19.92
CA GLU A 91 7.76 8.11 -19.20
C GLU A 91 6.52 9.01 -19.29
N LYS A 92 6.04 9.49 -18.15
CA LYS A 92 4.95 10.47 -18.11
C LYS A 92 5.49 11.81 -17.68
N GLU A 93 5.34 12.81 -18.54
CA GLU A 93 5.80 14.19 -18.29
C GLU A 93 5.13 14.84 -17.06
N TRP A 94 3.89 14.43 -16.75
CA TRP A 94 3.17 14.88 -15.56
C TRP A 94 3.65 14.13 -14.32
N GLY A 95 4.67 14.67 -13.62
CA GLY A 95 5.12 14.19 -12.34
C GLY A 95 6.42 13.39 -12.32
N ARG A 96 7.18 13.31 -13.41
CA ARG A 96 8.46 12.57 -13.52
C ARG A 96 8.32 11.09 -13.09
N TYR A 97 7.40 10.36 -13.74
CA TYR A 97 7.19 8.95 -13.50
C TYR A 97 7.88 8.10 -14.57
N ILE A 98 8.61 7.09 -14.12
CA ILE A 98 9.14 6.03 -14.98
C ILE A 98 8.39 4.75 -14.64
N ILE A 99 7.63 4.22 -15.60
CA ILE A 99 6.86 2.98 -15.44
C ILE A 99 7.59 1.89 -16.21
N ARG A 100 7.95 0.80 -15.56
CA ARG A 100 8.52 -0.39 -16.19
C ARG A 100 7.55 -1.56 -16.07
N LYS A 101 7.12 -2.11 -17.21
CA LYS A 101 6.30 -3.31 -17.27
C LYS A 101 7.19 -4.54 -17.37
N VAL A 102 6.88 -5.56 -16.58
CA VAL A 102 7.66 -6.81 -16.53
C VAL A 102 6.69 -7.98 -16.68
N PHE A 103 6.88 -8.76 -17.75
CA PHE A 103 6.09 -9.97 -17.97
C PHE A 103 6.52 -11.09 -17.02
N LYS A 104 5.51 -11.75 -16.43
CA LYS A 104 5.69 -12.96 -15.61
C LYS A 104 4.47 -13.87 -15.70
N TYR A 105 4.70 -15.19 -15.70
CA TYR A 105 3.64 -16.20 -15.68
C TYR A 105 2.83 -16.14 -14.38
N ASP A 106 3.49 -15.90 -13.24
CA ASP A 106 2.86 -15.62 -11.96
C ASP A 106 3.25 -14.20 -11.50
N PRO A 107 2.40 -13.20 -11.80
CA PRO A 107 2.68 -11.82 -11.43
C PRO A 107 2.78 -11.60 -9.92
N ILE A 108 2.04 -12.37 -9.11
CA ILE A 108 2.01 -12.21 -7.65
C ILE A 108 3.29 -12.72 -7.01
N ASP A 109 3.80 -13.88 -7.44
CA ASP A 109 5.06 -14.40 -6.87
C ASP A 109 6.25 -13.50 -7.23
N GLU A 110 6.30 -12.98 -8.44
CA GLU A 110 7.33 -12.03 -8.84
C GLU A 110 7.19 -10.73 -8.06
N TRP A 111 5.97 -10.19 -7.90
CA TRP A 111 5.70 -9.01 -7.11
C TRP A 111 6.20 -9.17 -5.66
N LYS A 112 6.00 -10.34 -5.03
CA LYS A 112 6.50 -10.63 -3.69
C LYS A 112 8.03 -10.61 -3.62
N GLN A 113 8.71 -11.18 -4.63
CA GLN A 113 10.18 -11.22 -4.70
C GLN A 113 10.77 -9.82 -4.87
N TRP A 114 10.23 -9.04 -5.81
CA TRP A 114 10.64 -7.67 -6.06
C TRP A 114 10.40 -6.78 -4.84
N PHE A 115 9.24 -6.92 -4.21
CA PHE A 115 8.94 -6.16 -3.01
C PHE A 115 9.96 -6.41 -1.90
N LYS A 116 10.30 -7.66 -1.59
CA LYS A 116 11.35 -7.97 -0.61
C LYS A 116 12.66 -7.28 -0.94
N TYR A 117 13.03 -7.32 -2.21
CA TYR A 117 14.27 -6.71 -2.67
C TYR A 117 14.24 -5.19 -2.52
N VAL A 118 13.14 -4.55 -2.89
CA VAL A 118 12.93 -3.10 -2.70
C VAL A 118 13.05 -2.72 -1.23
N MET A 119 12.33 -3.41 -0.35
CA MET A 119 12.36 -3.14 1.09
C MET A 119 13.78 -3.27 1.67
N GLU A 120 14.53 -4.25 1.20
CA GLU A 120 15.92 -4.48 1.62
C GLU A 120 16.86 -3.34 1.16
N ILE A 121 16.78 -2.94 -0.11
CA ILE A 121 17.65 -1.88 -0.66
C ILE A 121 17.31 -0.53 -0.05
N PHE A 122 16.02 -0.18 0.02
CA PHE A 122 15.56 1.10 0.57
C PHE A 122 15.50 1.10 2.11
N ARG A 123 15.84 -0.01 2.76
CA ARG A 123 15.90 -0.16 4.24
C ARG A 123 14.59 0.23 4.92
N LYS A 124 13.46 -0.07 4.28
CA LYS A 124 12.13 0.17 4.82
C LYS A 124 11.62 -1.06 5.58
N GLN A 125 10.80 -0.84 6.60
CA GLN A 125 10.11 -1.89 7.37
C GLN A 125 8.59 -1.71 7.33
N ALA A 126 8.13 -0.52 6.98
CA ALA A 126 6.74 -0.18 6.78
C ALA A 126 6.52 0.31 5.35
N ILE A 127 5.29 0.24 4.88
CA ILE A 127 4.87 0.78 3.60
C ILE A 127 3.91 1.95 3.81
N ASP A 128 3.93 2.88 2.88
CA ASP A 128 3.15 4.11 2.99
C ASP A 128 1.72 3.88 2.51
N VAL A 129 1.53 3.09 1.45
CA VAL A 129 0.19 2.78 0.90
C VAL A 129 0.08 1.30 0.54
N LEU A 130 -1.02 0.68 0.93
CA LEU A 130 -1.51 -0.60 0.40
C LEU A 130 -2.86 -0.37 -0.25
N THR A 131 -2.98 -0.66 -1.54
CA THR A 131 -4.26 -0.72 -2.25
C THR A 131 -4.48 -2.15 -2.74
N MET A 132 -5.58 -2.76 -2.37
CA MET A 132 -5.89 -4.14 -2.74
C MET A 132 -7.30 -4.29 -3.27
N THR A 133 -7.42 -4.81 -4.51
CA THR A 133 -8.70 -5.24 -5.08
C THR A 133 -8.89 -6.72 -4.76
N LEU A 134 -9.73 -7.00 -3.77
CA LEU A 134 -9.90 -8.33 -3.17
C LEU A 134 -10.49 -9.37 -4.14
N THR A 135 -11.15 -8.94 -5.20
CA THR A 135 -11.77 -9.80 -6.22
C THR A 135 -10.83 -10.21 -7.36
N THR A 136 -9.61 -9.66 -7.41
CA THR A 136 -8.70 -9.91 -8.54
C THR A 136 -7.93 -11.23 -8.38
N PHE A 137 -7.38 -11.49 -7.20
CA PHE A 137 -6.57 -12.67 -6.90
C PHE A 137 -7.16 -13.46 -5.73
N VAL A 138 -8.44 -13.82 -5.84
CA VAL A 138 -9.22 -14.41 -4.73
C VAL A 138 -8.51 -15.61 -4.10
N ASP A 139 -8.04 -16.56 -4.92
CA ASP A 139 -7.36 -17.77 -4.44
C ASP A 139 -5.97 -17.48 -3.82
N GLN A 140 -5.39 -16.32 -4.13
CA GLN A 140 -4.07 -15.92 -3.64
C GLN A 140 -4.13 -14.89 -2.49
N ASN A 141 -5.30 -14.35 -2.17
CA ASN A 141 -5.46 -13.31 -1.15
C ASN A 141 -4.83 -13.70 0.20
N VAL A 142 -5.08 -14.92 0.68
CA VAL A 142 -4.49 -15.41 1.94
C VAL A 142 -2.96 -15.40 1.84
N SER A 143 -2.40 -15.90 0.74
CA SER A 143 -0.96 -15.93 0.51
C SER A 143 -0.33 -14.53 0.42
N ILE A 144 -1.05 -13.55 -0.14
CA ILE A 144 -0.63 -12.14 -0.18
C ILE A 144 -0.65 -11.54 1.22
N ILE A 145 -1.71 -11.77 1.99
CA ILE A 145 -1.85 -11.25 3.36
C ILE A 145 -0.78 -11.85 4.28
N ASP A 146 -0.53 -13.15 4.21
CA ASP A 146 0.53 -13.82 4.99
C ASP A 146 1.91 -13.29 4.63
N PHE A 147 2.13 -13.01 3.35
CA PHE A 147 3.34 -12.38 2.89
C PHE A 147 3.52 -10.98 3.48
N LEU A 148 2.49 -10.14 3.46
CA LEU A 148 2.51 -8.81 4.06
C LEU A 148 2.76 -8.89 5.57
N LYS A 149 2.01 -9.73 6.30
CA LYS A 149 2.19 -9.99 7.73
C LYS A 149 3.65 -10.32 8.09
N SER A 150 4.31 -11.11 7.25
CA SER A 150 5.67 -11.60 7.52
C SER A 150 6.78 -10.61 7.13
N ASN A 151 6.51 -9.68 6.21
CA ASN A 151 7.54 -8.84 5.60
C ASN A 151 7.33 -7.34 5.83
N VAL A 152 6.18 -6.94 6.37
CA VAL A 152 5.81 -5.55 6.61
C VAL A 152 5.45 -5.35 8.08
N LYS A 153 6.09 -4.39 8.73
CA LYS A 153 5.80 -4.07 10.13
C LYS A 153 4.45 -3.35 10.29
N SER A 154 4.12 -2.47 9.35
CA SER A 154 2.87 -1.72 9.31
C SER A 154 2.65 -1.07 7.95
N VAL A 155 1.39 -0.74 7.69
CA VAL A 155 0.90 0.04 6.55
C VAL A 155 0.42 1.37 7.08
N ASP A 156 0.76 2.49 6.44
CA ASP A 156 0.27 3.79 6.88
C ASP A 156 -1.18 4.02 6.39
N ARG A 157 -1.42 3.89 5.10
CA ARG A 157 -2.74 4.02 4.48
C ARG A 157 -3.13 2.73 3.75
N CYS A 158 -4.32 2.20 4.05
CA CYS A 158 -4.83 0.97 3.44
C CYS A 158 -6.16 1.23 2.74
N SER A 159 -6.27 0.82 1.47
CA SER A 159 -7.51 0.89 0.69
C SER A 159 -7.87 -0.48 0.16
N LEU A 160 -9.06 -0.95 0.49
CA LEU A 160 -9.59 -2.25 0.10
C LEU A 160 -10.81 -2.06 -0.80
N TYR A 161 -10.79 -2.71 -1.97
CA TYR A 161 -11.84 -2.58 -2.99
C TYR A 161 -12.39 -3.94 -3.38
N GLN A 162 -13.69 -3.95 -3.71
CA GLN A 162 -14.38 -5.06 -4.37
C GLN A 162 -14.97 -4.54 -5.69
N ARG A 163 -14.53 -5.10 -6.81
CA ARG A 163 -15.06 -4.71 -8.13
C ARG A 163 -16.25 -5.58 -8.59
N ASP A 164 -16.28 -6.81 -8.15
CA ASP A 164 -17.35 -7.76 -8.46
C ASP A 164 -18.11 -8.10 -7.17
N GLU A 165 -19.35 -7.64 -7.08
CA GLU A 165 -20.21 -7.84 -5.92
C GLU A 165 -20.62 -9.31 -5.72
N GLN A 166 -20.53 -10.15 -6.76
CA GLN A 166 -20.87 -11.57 -6.67
C GLN A 166 -19.79 -12.40 -5.97
N ILE A 167 -18.58 -11.89 -5.90
CA ILE A 167 -17.46 -12.57 -5.24
C ILE A 167 -17.41 -12.16 -3.77
N ASN A 168 -17.73 -13.10 -2.87
CA ASN A 168 -17.64 -12.84 -1.43
C ASN A 168 -16.18 -12.70 -0.97
N VAL A 169 -15.86 -11.55 -0.40
CA VAL A 169 -14.51 -11.19 0.09
C VAL A 169 -14.45 -10.99 1.60
N ASP A 170 -15.54 -11.24 2.33
CA ASP A 170 -15.67 -10.98 3.77
C ASP A 170 -14.55 -11.62 4.58
N LYS A 171 -14.29 -12.92 4.34
CA LYS A 171 -13.22 -13.66 5.05
C LYS A 171 -11.83 -13.08 4.76
N HIS A 172 -11.57 -12.65 3.53
CA HIS A 172 -10.28 -12.06 3.16
C HIS A 172 -10.09 -10.68 3.79
N THR A 173 -11.17 -9.89 3.83
CA THR A 173 -11.17 -8.59 4.51
C THR A 173 -10.89 -8.76 5.99
N ALA A 174 -11.65 -9.61 6.68
CA ALA A 174 -11.43 -9.87 8.10
C ALA A 174 -10.00 -10.37 8.37
N TYR A 175 -9.53 -11.32 7.54
CA TYR A 175 -8.17 -11.86 7.68
C TYR A 175 -7.09 -10.80 7.50
N LEU A 176 -7.25 -9.85 6.55
CA LEU A 176 -6.31 -8.75 6.37
C LEU A 176 -6.30 -7.82 7.58
N LEU A 177 -7.48 -7.38 8.03
CA LEU A 177 -7.60 -6.44 9.15
C LEU A 177 -7.09 -7.04 10.47
N ASP A 178 -7.16 -8.36 10.64
CA ASP A 178 -6.62 -9.06 11.81
C ASP A 178 -5.10 -9.23 11.77
N ASN A 179 -4.49 -9.25 10.58
CA ASN A 179 -3.09 -9.64 10.42
C ASN A 179 -2.15 -8.52 9.94
N VAL A 180 -2.69 -7.44 9.38
CA VAL A 180 -1.91 -6.31 8.89
C VAL A 180 -2.17 -5.08 9.75
N LYS A 181 -1.11 -4.55 10.37
CA LYS A 181 -1.23 -3.35 11.18
C LYS A 181 -1.36 -2.11 10.29
N ILE A 182 -2.48 -1.38 10.44
CA ILE A 182 -2.75 -0.11 9.73
C ILE A 182 -2.62 1.04 10.75
N ASN A 183 -1.89 2.10 10.37
CA ASN A 183 -1.55 3.18 11.31
C ASN A 183 -2.43 4.42 11.18
N SER A 184 -2.70 4.89 9.95
CA SER A 184 -3.29 6.24 9.74
C SER A 184 -4.66 6.21 9.08
N GLU A 185 -4.79 5.53 7.96
CA GLU A 185 -6.02 5.59 7.16
C GLU A 185 -6.48 4.21 6.72
N LEU A 186 -7.79 3.94 6.84
CA LEU A 186 -8.45 2.77 6.28
C LEU A 186 -9.62 3.23 5.41
N CYS A 187 -9.54 2.93 4.13
CA CYS A 187 -10.63 3.09 3.17
C CYS A 187 -11.15 1.70 2.78
N TYR A 188 -12.45 1.47 2.95
CA TYR A 188 -13.08 0.19 2.65
C TYR A 188 -14.28 0.40 1.74
N ASP A 189 -14.20 -0.17 0.53
CA ASP A 189 -15.24 -0.11 -0.48
C ASP A 189 -15.53 -1.53 -1.00
N ALA A 190 -16.29 -2.27 -0.19
CA ALA A 190 -16.75 -3.61 -0.53
C ALA A 190 -18.11 -3.89 0.10
N TYR A 191 -18.85 -4.81 -0.53
CA TYR A 191 -20.15 -5.28 -0.06
C TYR A 191 -19.94 -6.41 0.93
N ILE A 192 -20.60 -6.35 2.07
CA ILE A 192 -20.61 -7.41 3.07
C ILE A 192 -21.85 -8.27 2.84
N ASN A 193 -21.63 -9.57 2.69
CA ASN A 193 -22.67 -10.56 2.40
C ASN A 193 -22.96 -11.47 3.61
N ASN A 194 -22.19 -11.37 4.68
CA ASN A 194 -22.31 -12.19 5.87
C ASN A 194 -22.79 -11.36 7.06
N ASP A 195 -23.92 -11.70 7.64
CA ASP A 195 -24.46 -11.03 8.84
C ASP A 195 -23.52 -11.14 10.06
N ASP A 196 -22.70 -12.21 10.11
CA ASP A 196 -21.69 -12.40 11.17
C ASP A 196 -20.36 -11.67 10.90
N PHE A 197 -20.30 -10.83 9.87
CA PHE A 197 -19.08 -10.09 9.54
C PHE A 197 -18.73 -9.10 10.65
N ASN A 198 -17.67 -9.38 11.37
CA ASN A 198 -17.22 -8.57 12.49
C ASN A 198 -15.71 -8.42 12.51
N PRO A 199 -15.09 -7.75 11.53
CA PRO A 199 -13.67 -7.55 11.48
C PRO A 199 -13.22 -6.58 12.57
N LYS A 200 -11.98 -6.72 13.00
CA LYS A 200 -11.37 -5.78 13.93
C LYS A 200 -11.02 -4.47 13.22
N ILE A 201 -11.80 -3.42 13.45
CA ILE A 201 -11.45 -2.08 12.98
C ILE A 201 -10.24 -1.57 13.79
N PRO A 202 -9.15 -1.12 13.15
CA PRO A 202 -8.02 -0.55 13.86
C PRO A 202 -8.45 0.70 14.65
N LYS A 203 -7.99 0.81 15.89
CA LYS A 203 -8.26 1.98 16.73
C LYS A 203 -7.24 3.09 16.43
N SER A 204 -7.60 4.31 16.74
CA SER A 204 -6.72 5.50 16.64
C SER A 204 -6.28 5.84 15.22
N LEU A 205 -7.06 5.44 14.20
CA LEU A 205 -6.84 5.92 12.85
C LEU A 205 -7.09 7.44 12.77
N GLN A 206 -6.36 8.11 11.88
CA GLN A 206 -6.67 9.49 11.51
C GLN A 206 -7.95 9.56 10.69
N GLU A 207 -8.14 8.58 9.78
CA GLU A 207 -9.34 8.50 8.97
C GLU A 207 -9.81 7.05 8.78
N LEU A 208 -11.10 6.83 8.99
CA LEU A 208 -11.82 5.61 8.63
C LEU A 208 -12.92 5.99 7.62
N ARG A 209 -12.87 5.40 6.43
CA ARG A 209 -13.88 5.60 5.38
C ARG A 209 -14.44 4.26 4.92
N ILE A 210 -15.76 4.08 5.05
CA ILE A 210 -16.45 2.85 4.65
C ILE A 210 -17.63 3.21 3.75
N TYR A 211 -17.55 2.80 2.48
CA TYR A 211 -18.56 3.15 1.46
C TYR A 211 -19.84 2.28 1.54
N ASN A 212 -19.73 1.05 2.06
CA ASN A 212 -20.86 0.15 2.31
C ASN A 212 -20.86 -0.25 3.77
N SER A 213 -21.39 0.60 4.62
CA SER A 213 -21.35 0.43 6.08
C SER A 213 -22.60 -0.18 6.69
N LYS A 214 -23.43 -0.92 5.90
CA LYS A 214 -24.67 -1.56 6.36
C LYS A 214 -24.47 -2.51 7.53
N TRP A 215 -23.28 -3.11 7.68
CA TRP A 215 -22.90 -4.00 8.77
C TRP A 215 -22.45 -3.27 10.04
N ILE A 216 -22.35 -1.92 10.00
CA ILE A 216 -22.04 -1.11 11.17
C ILE A 216 -23.34 -0.62 11.78
N GLU A 217 -23.86 -1.42 12.70
CA GLU A 217 -25.00 -1.07 13.51
C GLU A 217 -24.60 -0.16 14.68
N TYR A 218 -25.60 0.24 15.49
CA TYR A 218 -25.41 1.21 16.56
C TYR A 218 -24.32 0.81 17.58
N GLU A 219 -24.33 -0.43 18.06
CA GLU A 219 -23.32 -0.95 19.01
C GLU A 219 -21.91 -0.89 18.42
N ARG A 220 -21.79 -1.21 17.14
CA ARG A 220 -20.52 -1.18 16.44
C ARG A 220 -19.98 0.23 16.24
N LEU A 221 -20.88 1.21 16.01
CA LEU A 221 -20.52 2.62 15.93
C LEU A 221 -19.89 3.11 17.25
N LEU A 222 -20.37 2.64 18.40
CA LEU A 222 -19.83 3.00 19.70
C LEU A 222 -18.40 2.49 19.95
N GLU A 223 -17.95 1.46 19.21
CA GLU A 223 -16.60 0.89 19.32
C GLU A 223 -15.56 1.62 18.45
N ILE A 224 -16.02 2.41 17.47
CA ILE A 224 -15.15 3.14 16.55
C ILE A 224 -14.59 4.36 17.26
N ASP A 225 -13.26 4.44 17.35
CA ASP A 225 -12.56 5.54 18.00
C ASP A 225 -11.42 6.07 17.11
N CYS A 226 -11.82 6.55 15.93
CA CYS A 226 -10.93 7.15 14.91
C CYS A 226 -11.18 8.66 14.90
N LYS A 227 -10.21 9.45 14.47
CA LYS A 227 -10.32 10.92 14.46
C LYS A 227 -11.36 11.43 13.46
N SER A 228 -11.37 10.89 12.25
CA SER A 228 -12.35 11.17 11.20
C SER A 228 -13.03 9.88 10.77
N VAL A 229 -14.36 9.85 10.74
CA VAL A 229 -15.16 8.67 10.40
C VAL A 229 -16.18 9.06 9.33
N ILE A 230 -16.17 8.36 8.20
CA ILE A 230 -17.10 8.53 7.09
C ILE A 230 -17.73 7.17 6.80
N LEU A 231 -19.04 7.04 7.06
CA LEU A 231 -19.81 5.84 6.84
C LEU A 231 -20.93 6.11 5.85
N LYS A 232 -20.81 5.54 4.63
CA LYS A 232 -21.83 5.65 3.59
C LYS A 232 -22.76 4.45 3.61
N ASN A 233 -24.02 4.67 3.20
CA ASN A 233 -25.06 3.63 3.21
C ASN A 233 -25.23 2.99 4.60
N ASN A 234 -25.24 3.79 5.66
CA ASN A 234 -25.31 3.30 7.04
C ASN A 234 -26.76 3.05 7.48
N PRO A 235 -27.08 1.94 8.21
CA PRO A 235 -28.43 1.60 8.61
C PRO A 235 -28.94 2.31 9.86
N ILE A 236 -28.13 3.15 10.50
CA ILE A 236 -28.47 3.78 11.79
C ILE A 236 -29.68 4.70 11.63
N SER A 237 -30.70 4.46 12.44
CA SER A 237 -31.92 5.25 12.47
C SER A 237 -31.72 6.64 13.06
N ASN A 238 -32.57 7.59 12.72
CA ASN A 238 -32.55 8.95 13.33
C ASN A 238 -32.65 8.91 14.87
N LYS A 239 -33.33 7.91 15.44
CA LYS A 239 -33.44 7.73 16.89
C LYS A 239 -32.11 7.32 17.50
N GLU A 240 -31.44 6.36 16.93
CA GLU A 240 -30.11 5.90 17.38
C GLU A 240 -29.07 6.99 17.19
N TRP A 241 -29.11 7.70 16.06
CA TRP A 241 -28.27 8.85 15.81
C TRP A 241 -28.42 9.92 16.91
N ASN A 242 -29.64 10.28 17.28
CA ASN A 242 -29.88 11.23 18.36
C ASN A 242 -29.31 10.75 19.70
N VAL A 243 -29.39 9.45 20.00
CA VAL A 243 -28.81 8.88 21.22
C VAL A 243 -27.29 8.93 21.15
N PHE A 244 -26.69 8.57 20.00
CA PHE A 244 -25.25 8.64 19.76
C PHE A 244 -24.72 10.07 19.99
N VAL A 245 -25.30 11.08 19.34
CA VAL A 245 -24.86 12.48 19.44
C VAL A 245 -24.92 12.99 20.87
N LYS A 246 -25.95 12.60 21.65
CA LYS A 246 -26.03 12.96 23.07
C LYS A 246 -24.88 12.39 23.89
N LYS A 247 -24.55 11.10 23.71
CA LYS A 247 -23.43 10.43 24.39
C LYS A 247 -22.08 11.02 23.95
N TRP A 248 -21.89 11.21 22.64
CA TRP A 248 -20.67 11.80 22.09
C TRP A 248 -20.43 13.21 22.64
N ARG A 249 -21.47 14.06 22.67
CA ARG A 249 -21.38 15.43 23.20
C ARG A 249 -20.94 15.49 24.67
N VAL A 250 -21.28 14.50 25.48
CA VAL A 250 -20.86 14.43 26.88
C VAL A 250 -19.61 13.57 27.09
N MET A 251 -18.94 13.20 26.04
CA MET A 251 -17.70 12.42 26.02
C MET A 251 -17.82 11.02 26.66
N GLU A 252 -19.01 10.42 26.64
CA GLU A 252 -19.25 9.06 27.13
C GLU A 252 -18.76 7.99 26.14
N THR A 253 -18.63 8.33 24.84
CA THR A 253 -18.20 7.44 23.77
C THR A 253 -17.38 8.20 22.73
N ASN A 254 -16.60 7.47 21.91
CA ASN A 254 -15.90 7.98 20.72
C ASN A 254 -15.08 9.26 21.01
N GLN A 255 -14.29 9.24 22.08
CA GLN A 255 -13.63 10.44 22.63
C GLN A 255 -12.61 11.07 21.68
N ASN A 256 -12.03 10.27 20.75
CA ASN A 256 -11.08 10.76 19.76
C ASN A 256 -11.75 11.23 18.46
N VAL A 257 -13.07 11.04 18.30
CA VAL A 257 -13.78 11.43 17.06
C VAL A 257 -13.96 12.94 17.03
N GLU A 258 -13.33 13.56 16.04
CA GLU A 258 -13.45 14.99 15.74
C GLU A 258 -14.45 15.25 14.60
N TYR A 259 -14.57 14.31 13.67
CA TYR A 259 -15.46 14.38 12.51
C TYR A 259 -16.20 13.06 12.31
N LEU A 260 -17.51 13.13 12.11
CA LEU A 260 -18.35 11.97 11.79
C LEU A 260 -19.38 12.35 10.71
N GLU A 261 -19.37 11.59 9.62
CA GLU A 261 -20.33 11.69 8.53
C GLU A 261 -21.03 10.35 8.37
N LEU A 262 -22.37 10.38 8.41
CA LEU A 262 -23.25 9.25 8.10
C LEU A 262 -24.14 9.64 6.92
N ASP A 263 -24.33 8.69 5.97
CA ASP A 263 -25.16 8.89 4.78
C ASP A 263 -25.99 7.63 4.51
#